data_58b36f7e646124845a481288bf478277
#
_entry.id   58b36f7e646124845a481288bf478277
#
_cell.length_a   1.000
_cell.length_b   1.000
_cell.length_c   1.000
_cell.angle_alpha   90.00
_cell.angle_beta   90.00
_cell.angle_gamma   90.00
#
_symmetry.space_group_name_H-M   'P 1'
#
loop_
_entity.id
_entity.type
_entity.pdbx_description
1 polymer ?
#
loop_
_entity_poly.entity_id
_entity_poly.type
_entity_poly.pdbx_seq_one_letter_code
_entity_poly.pdbx_strand_id
1 'polypeptide(L)'
;MKNFASIGECMVELSSSGEGLYRRGFAGDTLNTAWGVRALVDPAELEVRYVTCVGDDKLSDDMVRFIDGAGIGTSSIRRVPGRTVGLYMITLDGYERSFTYWRDTAAAKLLADDPEVLAATLADVDCVYLSGITLAILSPEHRSNLLDVLKDVRARGGMIAFDGNVRLRLWQNVEAMREGLEAGYRAATIALPTFCIAGASASC
;
A
#
# COMPACT_ATOMS: atom_id res chain seq x y z
N MET A 1 7.56 12.22 20.11
CA MET A 1 6.44 11.89 19.24
C MET A 1 6.76 10.58 18.58
N LYS A 2 5.80 9.67 18.44
CA LYS A 2 5.96 8.38 17.75
C LYS A 2 5.72 8.57 16.25
N ASN A 3 6.36 7.71 15.43
CA ASN A 3 6.26 7.77 13.97
C ASN A 3 5.68 6.47 13.43
N PHE A 4 4.54 6.56 12.74
CA PHE A 4 3.88 5.47 12.05
C PHE A 4 4.01 5.66 10.53
N ALA A 5 4.46 4.64 9.83
CA ALA A 5 4.53 4.61 8.37
C ALA A 5 3.63 3.52 7.79
N SER A 6 2.73 3.89 6.89
CA SER A 6 1.97 2.95 6.09
C SER A 6 2.58 2.86 4.69
N ILE A 7 2.95 1.63 4.28
CA ILE A 7 3.69 1.37 3.03
C ILE A 7 2.81 0.62 2.04
N GLY A 8 2.65 1.17 0.83
CA GLY A 8 1.94 0.46 -0.23
C GLY A 8 1.52 1.34 -1.38
N GLU A 9 0.51 0.91 -2.14
CA GLU A 9 0.01 1.62 -3.30
C GLU A 9 -1.31 2.33 -2.98
N CYS A 10 -1.36 3.61 -3.34
CA CYS A 10 -2.58 4.35 -3.54
C CYS A 10 -2.84 4.48 -5.04
N MET A 11 -4.08 4.28 -5.45
CA MET A 11 -4.52 4.37 -6.85
C MET A 11 -5.60 5.41 -7.03
N VAL A 12 -5.76 5.86 -8.25
CA VAL A 12 -6.98 6.56 -8.67
C VAL A 12 -8.14 5.56 -8.65
N GLU A 13 -9.21 5.94 -7.98
CA GLU A 13 -10.48 5.23 -8.01
C GLU A 13 -11.45 5.97 -8.91
N LEU A 14 -12.02 5.27 -9.87
CA LEU A 14 -13.17 5.73 -10.66
C LEU A 14 -14.40 4.92 -10.24
N SER A 15 -15.30 5.55 -9.48
CA SER A 15 -16.57 4.93 -9.06
C SER A 15 -17.71 5.46 -9.91
N SER A 16 -18.57 4.55 -10.40
CA SER A 16 -19.73 4.93 -11.21
C SER A 16 -20.68 5.86 -10.43
N SER A 17 -21.13 6.92 -11.06
CA SER A 17 -22.13 7.87 -10.55
C SER A 17 -23.42 7.86 -11.38
N GLY A 18 -23.61 6.83 -12.23
CA GLY A 18 -24.74 6.70 -13.15
C GLY A 18 -24.51 7.41 -14.50
N GLU A 19 -25.31 7.06 -15.51
CA GLU A 19 -25.32 7.70 -16.83
C GLU A 19 -23.96 7.80 -17.54
N GLY A 20 -23.04 6.83 -17.29
CA GLY A 20 -21.69 6.85 -17.85
C GLY A 20 -20.73 7.84 -17.16
N LEU A 21 -21.17 8.50 -16.09
CA LEU A 21 -20.33 9.40 -15.30
C LEU A 21 -19.58 8.63 -14.22
N TYR A 22 -18.37 9.12 -13.90
CA TYR A 22 -17.52 8.56 -12.87
C TYR A 22 -17.05 9.65 -11.90
N ARG A 23 -17.12 9.34 -10.62
CA ARG A 23 -16.44 10.13 -9.58
C ARG A 23 -14.99 9.66 -9.49
N ARG A 24 -14.06 10.58 -9.56
CA ARG A 24 -12.66 10.33 -9.29
C ARG A 24 -12.38 10.48 -7.78
N GLY A 25 -11.75 9.49 -7.20
CA GLY A 25 -11.20 9.49 -5.86
C GLY A 25 -9.78 8.92 -5.84
N PHE A 26 -9.23 8.77 -4.64
CA PHE A 26 -7.98 8.07 -4.39
C PHE A 26 -8.20 7.08 -3.26
N ALA A 27 -7.76 5.84 -3.44
CA ALA A 27 -7.90 4.79 -2.43
C ALA A 27 -6.82 3.73 -2.57
N GLY A 28 -6.60 3.02 -1.48
CA GLY A 28 -5.68 1.89 -1.36
C GLY A 28 -5.79 1.35 0.05
N ASP A 29 -5.59 0.05 0.24
CA ASP A 29 -5.73 -0.61 1.54
C ASP A 29 -4.82 0.02 2.61
N THR A 30 -3.56 0.26 2.25
CA THR A 30 -2.57 0.88 3.12
C THR A 30 -2.86 2.37 3.37
N LEU A 31 -3.36 3.10 2.35
CA LEU A 31 -3.78 4.48 2.56
C LEU A 31 -5.01 4.57 3.46
N ASN A 32 -5.99 3.67 3.29
CA ASN A 32 -7.17 3.61 4.15
C ASN A 32 -6.78 3.35 5.61
N THR A 33 -5.78 2.50 5.85
CA THR A 33 -5.23 2.27 7.19
C THR A 33 -4.56 3.53 7.75
N ALA A 34 -3.70 4.20 6.97
CA ALA A 34 -3.09 5.48 7.39
C ALA A 34 -4.15 6.53 7.74
N TRP A 35 -5.21 6.62 6.93
CA TRP A 35 -6.34 7.52 7.17
C TRP A 35 -7.07 7.18 8.47
N GLY A 36 -7.37 5.90 8.69
CA GLY A 36 -8.00 5.44 9.92
C GLY A 36 -7.16 5.75 11.16
N VAL A 37 -5.85 5.49 11.11
CA VAL A 37 -4.92 5.83 12.20
C VAL A 37 -4.91 7.34 12.44
N ARG A 38 -4.80 8.15 11.38
CA ARG A 38 -4.80 9.62 11.50
C ARG A 38 -6.07 10.17 12.12
N ALA A 39 -7.23 9.55 11.81
CA ALA A 39 -8.53 9.98 12.36
C ALA A 39 -8.71 9.64 13.85
N LEU A 40 -7.97 8.64 14.36
CA LEU A 40 -8.15 8.11 15.72
C LEU A 40 -7.12 8.63 16.72
N VAL A 41 -6.00 9.19 16.25
CA VAL A 41 -4.86 9.54 17.13
C VAL A 41 -4.56 11.03 17.03
N ASP A 42 -4.19 11.64 18.16
CA ASP A 42 -3.79 13.04 18.20
C ASP A 42 -2.51 13.28 17.38
N PRO A 43 -2.48 14.25 16.45
CA PRO A 43 -1.27 14.62 15.71
C PRO A 43 -0.07 14.97 16.59
N ALA A 44 -0.30 15.44 17.82
CA ALA A 44 0.77 15.73 18.76
C ALA A 44 1.43 14.46 19.35
N GLU A 45 0.75 13.33 19.32
CA GLU A 45 1.24 12.06 19.88
C GLU A 45 1.86 11.16 18.81
N LEU A 46 1.25 11.11 17.61
CA LEU A 46 1.66 10.22 16.52
C LEU A 46 1.71 10.96 15.18
N GLU A 47 2.88 10.99 14.57
CA GLU A 47 3.01 11.33 13.17
C GLU A 47 2.62 10.12 12.31
N VAL A 48 1.73 10.34 11.35
CA VAL A 48 1.32 9.31 10.37
C VAL A 48 1.88 9.70 9.01
N ARG A 49 2.71 8.84 8.42
CA ARG A 49 3.33 9.05 7.10
C ARG A 49 2.86 7.99 6.11
N TYR A 50 2.76 8.37 4.85
CA TYR A 50 2.52 7.43 3.77
C TYR A 50 3.78 7.24 2.93
N VAL A 51 4.19 5.98 2.76
CA VAL A 51 5.41 5.60 2.01
C VAL A 51 4.99 4.91 0.72
N THR A 52 5.26 5.57 -0.40
CA THR A 52 4.93 5.07 -1.73
C THR A 52 5.77 5.77 -2.79
N CYS A 53 5.59 5.36 -4.05
CA CYS A 53 6.08 6.13 -5.20
C CYS A 53 4.90 6.62 -6.04
N VAL A 54 5.04 7.84 -6.56
CA VAL A 54 4.12 8.45 -7.53
C VAL A 54 4.91 8.94 -8.74
N GLY A 55 4.23 9.32 -9.80
CA GLY A 55 4.86 9.91 -10.99
C GLY A 55 5.20 11.39 -10.85
N ASP A 56 5.55 11.99 -11.98
CA ASP A 56 5.83 13.41 -12.16
C ASP A 56 4.70 14.15 -12.91
N ASP A 57 3.53 13.51 -13.00
CA ASP A 57 2.34 14.01 -13.66
C ASP A 57 1.36 14.71 -12.71
N LYS A 58 0.40 15.44 -13.30
CA LYS A 58 -0.64 16.19 -12.57
C LYS A 58 -1.51 15.31 -11.67
N LEU A 59 -1.76 14.05 -12.06
CA LEU A 59 -2.59 13.12 -11.30
C LEU A 59 -1.86 12.66 -10.03
N SER A 60 -0.55 12.47 -10.14
CA SER A 60 0.35 12.20 -9.01
C SER A 60 0.37 13.39 -8.03
N ASP A 61 0.38 14.63 -8.54
CA ASP A 61 0.28 15.84 -7.71
C ASP A 61 -1.04 15.93 -6.96
N ASP A 62 -2.14 15.60 -7.64
CA ASP A 62 -3.48 15.60 -7.05
C ASP A 62 -3.58 14.56 -5.93
N MET A 63 -2.97 13.38 -6.11
CA MET A 63 -2.92 12.33 -5.08
C MET A 63 -2.12 12.78 -3.86
N VAL A 64 -0.94 13.36 -4.05
CA VAL A 64 -0.12 13.84 -2.93
C VAL A 64 -0.86 14.92 -2.14
N ARG A 65 -1.51 15.87 -2.82
CA ARG A 65 -2.34 16.88 -2.15
C ARG A 65 -3.53 16.29 -1.39
N PHE A 66 -4.14 15.24 -1.95
CA PHE A 66 -5.24 14.54 -1.27
C PHE A 66 -4.77 13.87 0.03
N ILE A 67 -3.62 13.22 0.01
CA ILE A 67 -3.01 12.58 1.18
C ILE A 67 -2.61 13.64 2.24
N ASP A 68 -1.96 14.71 1.80
CA ASP A 68 -1.54 15.83 2.66
C ASP A 68 -2.75 16.51 3.31
N GLY A 69 -3.82 16.75 2.54
CA GLY A 69 -5.07 17.34 3.03
C GLY A 69 -5.79 16.49 4.09
N ALA A 70 -5.44 15.20 4.20
CA ALA A 70 -5.92 14.32 5.27
C ALA A 70 -5.05 14.38 6.55
N GLY A 71 -4.02 15.22 6.58
CA GLY A 71 -3.07 15.32 7.68
C GLY A 71 -2.11 14.11 7.76
N ILE A 72 -1.90 13.41 6.64
CA ILE A 72 -0.94 12.32 6.51
C ILE A 72 0.34 12.87 5.88
N GLY A 73 1.49 12.66 6.53
CA GLY A 73 2.78 13.14 6.05
C GLY A 73 3.16 12.56 4.68
N THR A 74 3.55 13.43 3.75
CA THR A 74 3.85 13.11 2.36
C THR A 74 5.35 13.20 2.03
N SER A 75 6.20 13.57 2.98
CA SER A 75 7.65 13.69 2.79
C SER A 75 8.34 12.38 2.39
N SER A 76 7.71 11.25 2.67
CA SER A 76 8.16 9.90 2.33
C SER A 76 7.58 9.38 1.01
N ILE A 77 6.89 10.23 0.23
CA ILE A 77 6.40 9.91 -1.11
C ILE A 77 7.45 10.29 -2.14
N ARG A 78 8.05 9.29 -2.79
CA ARG A 78 9.09 9.50 -3.79
C ARG A 78 8.48 9.70 -5.18
N ARG A 79 9.05 10.64 -5.95
CA ARG A 79 8.71 10.86 -7.35
C ARG A 79 9.55 9.98 -8.27
N VAL A 80 8.93 9.34 -9.24
CA VAL A 80 9.59 8.51 -10.26
C VAL A 80 9.28 9.08 -11.64
N PRO A 81 10.29 9.70 -12.31
CA PRO A 81 10.10 10.31 -13.63
C PRO A 81 9.60 9.30 -14.67
N GLY A 82 8.67 9.75 -15.53
CA GLY A 82 8.09 8.94 -16.59
C GLY A 82 7.14 7.83 -16.11
N ARG A 83 6.78 7.82 -14.83
CA ARG A 83 5.75 6.94 -14.26
C ARG A 83 4.49 7.74 -13.90
N THR A 84 3.43 7.03 -13.61
CA THR A 84 2.17 7.58 -13.08
C THR A 84 1.65 6.73 -11.93
N VAL A 85 0.56 7.12 -11.30
CA VAL A 85 -0.13 6.32 -10.30
C VAL A 85 -1.02 5.26 -10.96
N GLY A 86 -1.24 4.15 -10.28
CA GLY A 86 -2.20 3.14 -10.74
C GLY A 86 -3.63 3.67 -10.75
N LEU A 87 -4.48 3.06 -11.56
CA LEU A 87 -5.91 3.38 -11.64
C LEU A 87 -6.73 2.09 -11.57
N TYR A 88 -7.87 2.16 -10.92
CA TYR A 88 -8.92 1.17 -11.07
C TYR A 88 -10.29 1.79 -11.22
N MET A 89 -11.17 1.06 -11.89
CA MET A 89 -12.56 1.44 -12.12
C MET A 89 -13.48 0.43 -11.47
N ILE A 90 -14.48 0.94 -10.76
CA ILE A 90 -15.55 0.14 -10.18
C ILE A 90 -16.75 0.22 -11.12
N THR A 91 -17.15 -0.93 -11.65
CA THR A 91 -18.39 -1.09 -12.41
C THR A 91 -19.41 -1.81 -11.55
N LEU A 92 -20.63 -1.30 -11.51
CA LEU A 92 -21.76 -1.91 -10.80
C LEU A 92 -22.63 -2.66 -11.82
N ASP A 93 -22.89 -3.94 -11.55
CA ASP A 93 -23.91 -4.73 -12.25
C ASP A 93 -24.92 -5.20 -11.21
N GLY A 94 -26.02 -4.45 -11.08
CA GLY A 94 -26.95 -4.62 -9.97
C GLY A 94 -26.27 -4.35 -8.61
N TYR A 95 -26.16 -5.39 -7.77
CA TYR A 95 -25.49 -5.34 -6.47
C TYR A 95 -24.03 -5.82 -6.51
N GLU A 96 -23.57 -6.36 -7.64
CA GLU A 96 -22.22 -6.88 -7.80
C GLU A 96 -21.25 -5.75 -8.19
N ARG A 97 -20.04 -5.80 -7.61
CA ARG A 97 -18.96 -4.88 -7.94
C ARG A 97 -17.90 -5.64 -8.73
N SER A 98 -17.58 -5.14 -9.91
CA SER A 98 -16.41 -5.57 -10.67
C SER A 98 -15.34 -4.50 -10.71
N PHE A 99 -14.08 -4.92 -10.80
CA PHE A 99 -12.93 -4.02 -10.76
C PHE A 99 -12.07 -4.24 -11.99
N THR A 100 -11.80 -3.16 -12.73
CA THR A 100 -10.84 -3.15 -13.84
C THR A 100 -9.63 -2.32 -13.43
N TYR A 101 -8.41 -2.83 -13.69
CA TYR A 101 -7.18 -2.23 -13.20
C TYR A 101 -6.24 -1.81 -14.35
N TRP A 102 -5.64 -0.65 -14.21
CA TRP A 102 -4.53 -0.15 -15.04
C TRP A 102 -3.40 0.24 -14.08
N ARG A 103 -2.51 -0.70 -13.80
CA ARG A 103 -1.44 -0.52 -12.80
C ARG A 103 -0.08 -1.11 -13.20
N ASP A 104 0.07 -1.59 -14.43
CA ASP A 104 1.30 -2.30 -14.84
C ASP A 104 2.53 -1.40 -14.78
N THR A 105 2.36 -0.11 -15.09
CA THR A 105 3.40 0.91 -15.07
C THR A 105 3.34 1.81 -13.82
N ALA A 106 2.55 1.44 -12.80
CA ALA A 106 2.40 2.25 -11.59
C ALA A 106 3.74 2.47 -10.89
N ALA A 107 3.99 3.72 -10.50
CA ALA A 107 5.21 4.12 -9.79
C ALA A 107 5.40 3.35 -8.47
N ALA A 108 4.30 3.01 -7.78
CA ALA A 108 4.33 2.27 -6.52
C ALA A 108 5.04 0.91 -6.61
N LYS A 109 5.15 0.30 -7.79
CA LYS A 109 5.94 -0.93 -8.01
C LYS A 109 7.44 -0.74 -7.79
N LEU A 110 7.90 0.51 -7.72
CA LEU A 110 9.29 0.89 -7.52
C LEU A 110 9.54 1.42 -6.08
N LEU A 111 8.60 1.25 -5.14
CA LEU A 111 8.74 1.81 -3.79
C LEU A 111 9.94 1.25 -3.00
N ALA A 112 10.48 0.11 -3.42
CA ALA A 112 11.63 -0.56 -2.81
C ALA A 112 12.71 -0.94 -3.83
N ASP A 113 12.80 -0.23 -4.96
CA ASP A 113 13.87 -0.44 -5.97
C ASP A 113 15.23 0.02 -5.46
N ASP A 114 15.27 0.98 -4.52
CA ASP A 114 16.46 1.47 -3.84
C ASP A 114 16.35 1.20 -2.33
N PRO A 115 17.02 0.15 -1.82
CA PRO A 115 16.96 -0.21 -0.40
C PRO A 115 17.60 0.83 0.53
N GLU A 116 18.59 1.61 0.07
CA GLU A 116 19.24 2.63 0.88
C GLU A 116 18.29 3.81 1.12
N VAL A 117 17.58 4.25 0.07
CA VAL A 117 16.56 5.29 0.16
C VAL A 117 15.41 4.83 1.06
N LEU A 118 14.95 3.59 0.93
CA LEU A 118 13.90 3.05 1.77
C LEU A 118 14.34 2.94 3.23
N ALA A 119 15.55 2.47 3.50
CA ALA A 119 16.11 2.38 4.85
C ALA A 119 16.22 3.77 5.51
N ALA A 120 16.69 4.78 4.77
CA ALA A 120 16.75 6.16 5.24
C ALA A 120 15.34 6.71 5.53
N THR A 121 14.36 6.41 4.69
CA THR A 121 12.94 6.82 4.87
C THR A 121 12.34 6.24 6.15
N LEU A 122 12.73 5.03 6.53
CA LEU A 122 12.20 4.32 7.70
C LEU A 122 13.10 4.44 8.95
N ALA A 123 14.19 5.20 8.91
CA ALA A 123 15.20 5.22 9.97
C ALA A 123 14.64 5.64 11.34
N ASP A 124 13.68 6.55 11.38
CA ASP A 124 13.04 7.09 12.60
C ASP A 124 11.63 6.54 12.84
N VAL A 125 11.19 5.53 12.08
CA VAL A 125 9.83 4.97 12.19
C VAL A 125 9.75 3.96 13.32
N ASP A 126 8.78 4.13 14.22
CA ASP A 126 8.50 3.23 15.35
C ASP A 126 7.58 2.06 14.95
N CYS A 127 6.66 2.30 14.01
CA CYS A 127 5.71 1.29 13.56
C CYS A 127 5.50 1.37 12.04
N VAL A 128 5.69 0.27 11.36
CA VAL A 128 5.41 0.11 9.93
C VAL A 128 4.18 -0.76 9.75
N TYR A 129 3.24 -0.31 8.92
CA TYR A 129 2.13 -1.11 8.42
C TYR A 129 2.30 -1.37 6.93
N LEU A 130 2.09 -2.61 6.52
CA LEU A 130 2.02 -3.02 5.12
C LEU A 130 1.09 -4.23 4.96
N SER A 131 0.71 -4.51 3.72
CA SER A 131 -0.16 -5.65 3.40
C SER A 131 0.45 -6.63 2.41
N GLY A 132 -0.20 -7.77 2.25
CA GLY A 132 0.12 -8.74 1.20
C GLY A 132 0.02 -8.14 -0.22
N ILE A 133 -0.83 -7.13 -0.44
CA ILE A 133 -0.89 -6.39 -1.71
C ILE A 133 0.43 -5.64 -1.94
N THR A 134 0.99 -4.99 -0.91
CA THR A 134 2.29 -4.31 -1.00
C THR A 134 3.37 -5.27 -1.49
N LEU A 135 3.43 -6.48 -0.92
CA LEU A 135 4.40 -7.50 -1.35
C LEU A 135 4.13 -8.02 -2.76
N ALA A 136 2.84 -8.17 -3.13
CA ALA A 136 2.42 -8.74 -4.40
C ALA A 136 2.75 -7.86 -5.61
N ILE A 137 2.68 -6.53 -5.45
CA ILE A 137 2.94 -5.59 -6.57
C ILE A 137 4.43 -5.41 -6.89
N LEU A 138 5.30 -5.79 -5.95
CA LEU A 138 6.74 -5.65 -6.09
C LEU A 138 7.34 -6.82 -6.89
N SER A 139 8.43 -6.53 -7.63
CA SER A 139 9.28 -7.57 -8.18
C SER A 139 9.86 -8.44 -7.05
N PRO A 140 10.32 -9.66 -7.35
CA PRO A 140 10.99 -10.48 -6.33
C PRO A 140 12.16 -9.77 -5.66
N GLU A 141 12.96 -9.02 -6.42
CA GLU A 141 14.09 -8.22 -5.92
C GLU A 141 13.62 -7.10 -4.99
N HIS A 142 12.67 -6.26 -5.43
CA HIS A 142 12.16 -5.15 -4.61
C HIS A 142 11.44 -5.65 -3.36
N ARG A 143 10.81 -6.82 -3.44
CA ARG A 143 10.20 -7.48 -2.27
C ARG A 143 11.26 -7.89 -1.26
N SER A 144 12.38 -8.45 -1.71
CA SER A 144 13.51 -8.78 -0.84
C SER A 144 14.07 -7.53 -0.18
N ASN A 145 14.31 -6.46 -0.95
CA ASN A 145 14.78 -5.18 -0.44
C ASN A 145 13.88 -4.65 0.69
N LEU A 146 12.55 -4.64 0.46
CA LEU A 146 11.60 -4.21 1.49
C LEU A 146 11.69 -5.07 2.74
N LEU A 147 11.70 -6.39 2.60
CA LEU A 147 11.75 -7.32 3.73
C LEU A 147 13.06 -7.19 4.52
N ASP A 148 14.18 -6.92 3.87
CA ASP A 148 15.46 -6.71 4.53
C ASP A 148 15.46 -5.40 5.34
N VAL A 149 14.97 -4.31 4.77
CA VAL A 149 14.79 -3.05 5.51
C VAL A 149 13.83 -3.21 6.70
N LEU A 150 12.76 -4.00 6.57
CA LEU A 150 11.86 -4.29 7.71
C LEU A 150 12.55 -5.10 8.82
N LYS A 151 13.50 -5.99 8.50
CA LYS A 151 14.32 -6.68 9.52
C LYS A 151 15.14 -5.68 10.33
N ASP A 152 15.70 -4.66 9.68
CA ASP A 152 16.47 -3.61 10.36
C ASP A 152 15.57 -2.75 11.26
N VAL A 153 14.36 -2.40 10.79
CA VAL A 153 13.36 -1.72 11.63
C VAL A 153 13.05 -2.55 12.88
N ARG A 154 12.82 -3.84 12.72
CA ARG A 154 12.56 -4.76 13.85
C ARG A 154 13.76 -4.91 14.77
N ALA A 155 14.99 -5.01 14.23
CA ALA A 155 16.22 -5.18 15.01
C ALA A 155 16.46 -4.02 15.99
N ARG A 156 16.03 -2.78 15.63
CA ARG A 156 16.10 -1.62 16.52
C ARG A 156 14.89 -1.45 17.45
N GLY A 157 13.98 -2.45 17.50
CA GLY A 157 12.81 -2.44 18.36
C GLY A 157 11.54 -1.85 17.75
N GLY A 158 11.54 -1.53 16.46
CA GLY A 158 10.35 -1.08 15.74
C GLY A 158 9.31 -2.19 15.57
N MET A 159 8.05 -1.80 15.46
CA MET A 159 6.93 -2.71 15.23
C MET A 159 6.65 -2.84 13.74
N ILE A 160 6.30 -4.06 13.29
CA ILE A 160 5.87 -4.35 11.92
C ILE A 160 4.47 -4.97 12.00
N ALA A 161 3.47 -4.25 11.55
CA ALA A 161 2.10 -4.75 11.42
C ALA A 161 1.87 -5.22 9.96
N PHE A 162 1.58 -6.49 9.78
CA PHE A 162 1.36 -7.10 8.46
C PHE A 162 -0.05 -7.65 8.32
N ASP A 163 -0.79 -7.11 7.36
CA ASP A 163 -2.11 -7.60 6.94
C ASP A 163 -1.95 -8.55 5.75
N GLY A 164 -2.41 -9.79 5.89
CA GLY A 164 -2.37 -10.77 4.80
C GLY A 164 -3.04 -10.32 3.52
N ASN A 165 -4.19 -9.66 3.62
CA ASN A 165 -4.96 -9.06 2.51
C ASN A 165 -4.78 -9.78 1.17
N VAL A 166 -5.09 -11.09 1.17
CA VAL A 166 -4.77 -12.05 0.09
C VAL A 166 -5.48 -11.66 -1.21
N ARG A 167 -4.71 -11.53 -2.29
CA ARG A 167 -5.22 -11.27 -3.66
C ARG A 167 -4.44 -12.13 -4.66
N LEU A 168 -4.88 -13.38 -4.86
CA LEU A 168 -4.19 -14.35 -5.72
C LEU A 168 -3.86 -13.80 -7.11
N ARG A 169 -4.75 -13.01 -7.71
CA ARG A 169 -4.56 -12.40 -9.04
C ARG A 169 -3.35 -11.46 -9.17
N LEU A 170 -2.77 -11.00 -8.06
CA LEU A 170 -1.58 -10.13 -8.06
C LEU A 170 -0.28 -10.94 -8.03
N TRP A 171 -0.36 -12.25 -7.82
CA TRP A 171 0.78 -13.15 -7.73
C TRP A 171 0.90 -13.97 -9.02
N GLN A 172 2.13 -14.41 -9.33
CA GLN A 172 2.38 -15.25 -10.50
C GLN A 172 1.64 -16.60 -10.39
N ASN A 173 1.60 -17.17 -9.18
CA ASN A 173 0.95 -18.42 -8.84
C ASN A 173 0.73 -18.54 -7.34
N VAL A 174 0.10 -19.62 -6.89
CA VAL A 174 -0.20 -19.88 -5.47
C VAL A 174 1.06 -20.06 -4.63
N GLU A 175 2.10 -20.67 -5.19
CA GLU A 175 3.39 -20.90 -4.52
C GLU A 175 4.07 -19.56 -4.21
N ALA A 176 4.20 -18.67 -5.19
CA ALA A 176 4.77 -17.33 -5.01
C ALA A 176 3.96 -16.51 -3.99
N MET A 177 2.63 -16.66 -3.99
CA MET A 177 1.77 -16.03 -2.99
C MET A 177 2.07 -16.55 -1.57
N ARG A 178 2.14 -17.87 -1.40
CA ARG A 178 2.44 -18.50 -0.10
C ARG A 178 3.79 -18.03 0.42
N GLU A 179 4.83 -18.12 -0.40
CA GLU A 179 6.19 -17.69 -0.04
C GLU A 179 6.23 -16.20 0.36
N GLY A 180 5.58 -15.35 -0.43
CA GLY A 180 5.53 -13.90 -0.15
C GLY A 180 4.77 -13.58 1.14
N LEU A 181 3.60 -14.19 1.36
CA LEU A 181 2.82 -13.99 2.59
C LEU A 181 3.56 -14.53 3.81
N GLU A 182 4.17 -15.72 3.69
CA GLU A 182 4.95 -16.31 4.78
C GLU A 182 6.15 -15.44 5.14
N ALA A 183 6.85 -14.88 4.15
CA ALA A 183 7.94 -13.93 4.39
C ALA A 183 7.46 -12.66 5.10
N GLY A 184 6.29 -12.12 4.71
CA GLY A 184 5.64 -11.00 5.38
C GLY A 184 5.29 -11.31 6.84
N TYR A 185 4.68 -12.45 7.11
CA TYR A 185 4.37 -12.88 8.50
C TYR A 185 5.62 -13.12 9.34
N ARG A 186 6.70 -13.66 8.78
CA ARG A 186 7.98 -13.81 9.50
C ARG A 186 8.62 -12.47 9.86
N ALA A 187 8.48 -11.46 9.02
CA ALA A 187 8.96 -10.10 9.31
C ALA A 187 8.11 -9.39 10.38
N ALA A 188 6.83 -9.74 10.49
CA ALA A 188 5.87 -9.08 11.35
C ALA A 188 6.16 -9.27 12.85
N THR A 189 5.82 -8.25 13.64
CA THR A 189 5.65 -8.31 15.11
C THR A 189 4.18 -8.39 15.48
N ILE A 190 3.29 -7.88 14.57
CA ILE A 190 1.84 -7.93 14.69
C ILE A 190 1.30 -8.52 13.39
N ALA A 191 0.64 -9.67 13.47
CA ALA A 191 0.02 -10.33 12.34
C ALA A 191 -1.49 -10.07 12.32
N LEU A 192 -2.01 -9.64 11.18
CA LEU A 192 -3.42 -9.42 10.90
C LEU A 192 -3.85 -10.42 9.79
N PRO A 193 -4.13 -11.68 10.13
CA PRO A 193 -4.40 -12.70 9.13
C PRO A 193 -5.79 -12.53 8.54
N THR A 194 -5.89 -12.65 7.22
CA THR A 194 -7.16 -12.80 6.51
C THR A 194 -7.51 -14.29 6.46
N PHE A 195 -8.65 -14.69 7.01
CA PHE A 195 -9.17 -16.04 6.87
C PHE A 195 -9.96 -16.17 5.57
N CYS A 196 -9.42 -16.87 4.58
CA CYS A 196 -10.21 -17.38 3.46
C CYS A 196 -10.93 -18.65 3.94
N ILE A 197 -12.26 -18.62 4.08
CA ILE A 197 -13.05 -19.82 4.31
C ILE A 197 -12.97 -20.66 3.02
N ALA A 198 -12.36 -21.83 3.09
CA ALA A 198 -12.33 -22.78 1.99
C ALA A 198 -13.77 -23.16 1.60
N GLY A 199 -14.25 -22.65 0.46
CA GLY A 199 -15.60 -22.89 -0.04
C GLY A 199 -16.39 -21.67 -0.51
N ALA A 200 -15.95 -20.44 -0.21
CA ALA A 200 -16.52 -19.25 -0.83
C ALA A 200 -15.84 -19.00 -2.18
N SER A 201 -16.63 -19.06 -3.26
CA SER A 201 -16.23 -18.79 -4.63
C SER A 201 -15.29 -17.59 -4.78
N ALA A 202 -14.21 -17.78 -5.48
CA ALA A 202 -13.29 -16.90 -6.26
C ALA A 202 -13.29 -15.36 -6.05
N SER A 203 -13.70 -14.83 -4.92
CA SER A 203 -13.76 -13.39 -4.61
C SER A 203 -13.05 -13.01 -3.30
N CYS A 204 -12.00 -13.77 -2.92
CA CYS A 204 -11.00 -13.28 -1.96
C CYS A 204 -9.90 -12.51 -2.66
#